data_7fe2e8cf31d4aaf74de3613de4764202
#
_entry.id   7fe2e8cf31d4aaf74de3613de4764202
#
_cell.length_a   1.000
_cell.length_b   1.000
_cell.length_c   1.000
_cell.angle_alpha   90.00
_cell.angle_beta   90.00
_cell.angle_gamma   90.00
#
_symmetry.space_group_name_H-M   'P 1'
#
loop_
_entity.id
_entity.type
_entity.pdbx_description
1 polymer ?
#
loop_
_entity_poly.entity_id
_entity_poly.type
_entity_poly.pdbx_seq_one_letter_code
_entity_poly.pdbx_strand_id
1 'polypeptide(L)'
;EEKRNIIAKVIEDTGYIPSAQARILRTKKSKLIGVIIPKLDSQSISREILGINEALSKEGYQIILADTFNNEHKELEYLKVLQNNQVDGIILIATVFTKQHKKLLQELSIPVVIVGQYLKGYSCIYNDDYNAAKDITKELIKDNRKNPGYIGVNLDDESAGSGRYNGYIDAIKEYGIDINKNNMKIAKFNMEDGYLKTKELFLENPNIDALFCA
;
A
#
# COMPACT_ATOMS: atom_id res chain seq x y z
N GLU A 1 39.54 4.51 -27.75
CA GLU A 1 39.98 3.52 -26.74
C GLU A 1 41.04 4.10 -25.81
N GLU A 2 42.13 4.66 -26.36
CA GLU A 2 43.26 5.25 -25.63
C GLU A 2 42.85 6.38 -24.68
N LYS A 3 42.03 7.36 -25.10
CA LYS A 3 41.52 8.45 -24.25
C LYS A 3 40.63 7.92 -23.09
N ARG A 4 39.89 6.86 -23.33
CA ARG A 4 39.04 6.24 -22.32
C ARG A 4 39.88 5.59 -21.20
N ASN A 5 40.98 4.93 -21.59
CA ASN A 5 41.90 4.31 -20.65
C ASN A 5 42.67 5.34 -19.82
N ILE A 6 43.09 6.46 -20.43
CA ILE A 6 43.73 7.58 -19.71
C ILE A 6 42.75 8.17 -18.67
N ILE A 7 41.50 8.44 -19.07
CA ILE A 7 40.47 8.96 -18.16
C ILE A 7 40.19 7.97 -16.99
N ALA A 8 40.06 6.68 -17.29
CA ALA A 8 39.85 5.65 -16.29
C ALA A 8 40.98 5.61 -15.27
N LYS A 9 42.24 5.70 -15.73
CA LYS A 9 43.42 5.74 -14.84
C LYS A 9 43.43 7.00 -13.96
N VAL A 10 43.11 8.17 -14.52
CA VAL A 10 43.03 9.42 -13.75
C VAL A 10 41.92 9.34 -12.67
N ILE A 11 40.78 8.73 -13.01
CA ILE A 11 39.70 8.51 -12.03
C ILE A 11 40.18 7.60 -10.89
N GLU A 12 40.89 6.53 -11.22
CA GLU A 12 41.42 5.58 -10.24
C GLU A 12 42.48 6.25 -9.35
N ASP A 13 43.43 6.97 -9.94
CA ASP A 13 44.56 7.64 -9.26
C ASP A 13 44.07 8.81 -8.34
N THR A 14 43.01 9.50 -8.74
CA THR A 14 42.50 10.68 -7.99
C THR A 14 41.34 10.34 -7.05
N GLY A 15 40.77 9.13 -7.11
CA GLY A 15 39.55 8.78 -6.38
C GLY A 15 38.33 9.63 -6.79
N TYR A 16 38.34 10.21 -8.00
CA TYR A 16 37.24 11.07 -8.44
C TYR A 16 35.94 10.30 -8.56
N ILE A 17 34.93 10.71 -7.77
CA ILE A 17 33.57 10.21 -7.84
C ILE A 17 32.74 11.22 -8.66
N PRO A 18 32.18 10.82 -9.82
CA PRO A 18 31.33 11.71 -10.61
C PRO A 18 30.16 12.23 -9.78
N SER A 19 29.98 13.55 -9.77
CA SER A 19 28.84 14.17 -9.07
C SER A 19 27.50 13.68 -9.59
N ALA A 20 26.65 13.17 -8.70
CA ALA A 20 25.29 12.76 -9.04
C ALA A 20 24.49 13.94 -9.62
N GLN A 21 24.67 15.15 -9.05
CA GLN A 21 24.04 16.37 -9.56
C GLN A 21 24.44 16.71 -10.99
N ALA A 22 25.76 16.62 -11.32
CA ALA A 22 26.24 16.85 -12.68
C ALA A 22 25.65 15.83 -13.67
N ARG A 23 25.48 14.59 -13.23
CA ARG A 23 24.81 13.54 -14.05
C ARG A 23 23.34 13.88 -14.26
N ILE A 24 22.61 14.28 -13.22
CA ILE A 24 21.18 14.66 -13.28
C ILE A 24 21.01 15.86 -14.24
N LEU A 25 21.83 16.89 -14.14
CA LEU A 25 21.78 18.04 -15.03
C LEU A 25 21.93 17.66 -16.50
N ARG A 26 22.81 16.70 -16.81
CA ARG A 26 23.05 16.22 -18.17
C ARG A 26 21.96 15.30 -18.69
N THR A 27 21.50 14.34 -17.87
CA THR A 27 20.59 13.27 -18.28
C THR A 27 19.14 13.58 -18.00
N LYS A 28 18.87 14.56 -17.15
CA LYS A 28 17.55 14.88 -16.55
C LYS A 28 16.90 13.66 -15.85
N LYS A 29 17.74 12.72 -15.40
CA LYS A 29 17.33 11.51 -14.67
C LYS A 29 18.20 11.33 -13.44
N SER A 30 17.54 11.18 -12.29
CA SER A 30 18.20 10.88 -11.02
C SER A 30 18.51 9.39 -10.87
N LYS A 31 17.77 8.52 -11.56
CA LYS A 31 17.73 7.07 -11.34
C LYS A 31 17.28 6.69 -9.93
N LEU A 32 16.43 7.54 -9.32
CA LEU A 32 15.81 7.31 -8.04
C LEU A 32 14.29 7.22 -8.21
N ILE A 33 13.67 6.26 -7.53
CA ILE A 33 12.21 6.14 -7.39
C ILE A 33 11.87 6.27 -5.90
N GLY A 34 10.94 7.17 -5.59
CA GLY A 34 10.37 7.24 -4.24
C GLY A 34 9.33 6.13 -4.05
N VAL A 35 9.39 5.44 -2.92
CA VAL A 35 8.38 4.45 -2.54
C VAL A 35 7.81 4.86 -1.18
N ILE A 36 6.55 5.30 -1.17
CA ILE A 36 5.84 5.68 0.05
C ILE A 36 5.00 4.50 0.50
N ILE A 37 5.15 4.13 1.76
CA ILE A 37 4.47 2.98 2.37
C ILE A 37 3.71 3.38 3.62
N PRO A 38 2.59 2.71 3.95
CA PRO A 38 1.84 2.98 5.18
C PRO A 38 2.56 2.48 6.43
N LYS A 39 3.29 1.35 6.34
CA LYS A 39 4.07 0.78 7.44
C LYS A 39 5.07 -0.27 6.95
N LEU A 40 6.21 -0.35 7.62
CA LEU A 40 7.27 -1.29 7.25
C LEU A 40 7.05 -2.70 7.84
N ASP A 41 6.37 -2.82 8.96
CA ASP A 41 6.15 -4.06 9.72
C ASP A 41 5.04 -4.96 9.14
N SER A 42 4.69 -4.78 7.86
CA SER A 42 3.72 -5.59 7.12
C SER A 42 4.40 -6.58 6.20
N GLN A 43 4.05 -7.86 6.32
CA GLN A 43 4.60 -8.91 5.46
C GLN A 43 4.25 -8.73 3.99
N SER A 44 3.02 -8.27 3.67
CA SER A 44 2.59 -7.99 2.30
C SER A 44 3.40 -6.83 1.71
N ILE A 45 3.47 -5.70 2.42
CA ILE A 45 4.21 -4.52 1.97
C ILE A 45 5.70 -4.83 1.81
N SER A 46 6.30 -5.59 2.73
CA SER A 46 7.70 -5.99 2.60
C SER A 46 7.96 -6.83 1.33
N ARG A 47 7.03 -7.72 0.95
CA ARG A 47 7.13 -8.49 -0.30
C ARG A 47 6.94 -7.62 -1.54
N GLU A 48 6.02 -6.66 -1.50
CA GLU A 48 5.84 -5.67 -2.56
C GLU A 48 7.10 -4.84 -2.78
N ILE A 49 7.72 -4.33 -1.70
CA ILE A 49 8.98 -3.59 -1.76
C ILE A 49 10.09 -4.44 -2.38
N LEU A 50 10.21 -5.71 -1.98
CA LEU A 50 11.21 -6.61 -2.57
C LEU A 50 11.02 -6.76 -4.08
N GLY A 51 9.78 -7.00 -4.53
CA GLY A 51 9.47 -7.11 -5.95
C GLY A 51 9.74 -5.80 -6.73
N ILE A 52 9.34 -4.66 -6.16
CA ILE A 52 9.61 -3.33 -6.72
C ILE A 52 11.13 -3.10 -6.85
N ASN A 53 11.88 -3.38 -5.79
CA ASN A 53 13.33 -3.18 -5.79
C ASN A 53 14.04 -4.10 -6.78
N GLU A 54 13.62 -5.35 -6.90
CA GLU A 54 14.18 -6.30 -7.87
C GLU A 54 13.95 -5.82 -9.31
N ALA A 55 12.73 -5.36 -9.64
CA ALA A 55 12.42 -4.86 -10.97
C ALA A 55 13.19 -3.58 -11.30
N LEU A 56 13.22 -2.62 -10.40
CA LEU A 56 13.89 -1.33 -10.60
C LEU A 56 15.40 -1.46 -10.67
N SER A 57 16.01 -2.36 -9.89
CA SER A 57 17.46 -2.59 -9.91
C SER A 57 17.94 -3.12 -11.25
N LYS A 58 17.16 -3.95 -11.96
CA LYS A 58 17.48 -4.44 -13.32
C LYS A 58 17.59 -3.29 -14.33
N GLU A 59 16.84 -2.21 -14.11
CA GLU A 59 16.83 -1.00 -14.93
C GLU A 59 17.82 0.08 -14.42
N GLY A 60 18.61 -0.25 -13.40
CA GLY A 60 19.61 0.65 -12.80
C GLY A 60 18.99 1.78 -11.97
N TYR A 61 17.78 1.59 -11.43
CA TYR A 61 17.16 2.48 -10.46
C TYR A 61 17.45 2.05 -9.04
N GLN A 62 17.47 3.02 -8.12
CA GLN A 62 17.49 2.82 -6.69
C GLN A 62 16.18 3.33 -6.09
N ILE A 63 15.77 2.79 -4.94
CA ILE A 63 14.58 3.25 -4.22
C ILE A 63 14.94 4.12 -3.04
N ILE A 64 14.10 5.13 -2.78
CA ILE A 64 14.06 5.89 -1.53
C ILE A 64 12.75 5.50 -0.85
N LEU A 65 12.85 4.81 0.29
CA LEU A 65 11.69 4.35 1.04
C LEU A 65 11.27 5.38 2.08
N ALA A 66 9.98 5.69 2.14
CA ALA A 66 9.38 6.59 3.12
C ALA A 66 8.22 5.88 3.84
N ASP A 67 8.38 5.65 5.14
CA ASP A 67 7.35 5.05 6.00
C ASP A 67 6.51 6.14 6.67
N THR A 68 5.21 6.12 6.42
CA THR A 68 4.27 7.12 6.95
C THR A 68 3.72 6.76 8.33
N PHE A 69 3.90 5.51 8.79
CA PHE A 69 3.29 4.98 10.02
C PHE A 69 1.76 5.14 10.03
N ASN A 70 1.11 4.89 8.90
CA ASN A 70 -0.33 5.09 8.67
C ASN A 70 -0.79 6.54 8.93
N ASN A 71 0.07 7.53 8.71
CA ASN A 71 -0.22 8.94 8.92
C ASN A 71 -0.40 9.68 7.58
N GLU A 72 -1.63 10.09 7.28
CA GLU A 72 -2.00 10.80 6.05
C GLU A 72 -1.23 12.12 5.85
N HIS A 73 -0.92 12.84 6.92
CA HIS A 73 -0.15 14.09 6.81
C HIS A 73 1.29 13.84 6.38
N LYS A 74 1.92 12.76 6.90
CA LYS A 74 3.25 12.35 6.46
C LYS A 74 3.26 11.90 5.01
N GLU A 75 2.19 11.25 4.55
CA GLU A 75 2.08 10.85 3.15
C GLU A 75 2.11 12.07 2.23
N LEU A 76 1.32 13.11 2.54
CA LEU A 76 1.32 14.38 1.82
C LEU A 76 2.68 15.11 1.90
N GLU A 77 3.35 15.06 3.04
CA GLU A 77 4.67 15.62 3.22
C GLU A 77 5.71 14.90 2.35
N TYR A 78 5.74 13.56 2.38
CA TYR A 78 6.70 12.77 1.63
C TYR A 78 6.51 12.87 0.12
N LEU A 79 5.29 13.01 -0.37
CA LEU A 79 5.04 13.30 -1.79
C LEU A 79 5.79 14.57 -2.23
N LYS A 80 5.73 15.65 -1.42
CA LYS A 80 6.45 16.90 -1.69
C LYS A 80 7.96 16.76 -1.54
N VAL A 81 8.41 16.07 -0.49
CA VAL A 81 9.83 15.83 -0.23
C VAL A 81 10.48 15.06 -1.39
N LEU A 82 9.82 14.02 -1.87
CA LEU A 82 10.34 13.21 -2.98
C LEU A 82 10.38 14.01 -4.30
N GLN A 83 9.36 14.83 -4.58
CA GLN A 83 9.39 15.72 -5.73
C GLN A 83 10.56 16.72 -5.63
N ASN A 84 10.77 17.34 -4.46
CA ASN A 84 11.86 18.28 -4.24
C ASN A 84 13.24 17.62 -4.36
N ASN A 85 13.35 16.34 -4.01
CA ASN A 85 14.55 15.53 -4.22
C ASN A 85 14.71 15.03 -5.66
N GLN A 86 13.86 15.48 -6.59
CA GLN A 86 13.95 15.20 -8.02
C GLN A 86 14.00 13.70 -8.34
N VAL A 87 13.23 12.87 -7.63
CA VAL A 87 13.07 11.47 -8.00
C VAL A 87 12.40 11.38 -9.39
N ASP A 88 12.71 10.34 -10.16
CA ASP A 88 12.17 10.16 -11.51
C ASP A 88 10.70 9.72 -11.52
N GLY A 89 10.19 9.25 -10.37
CA GLY A 89 8.80 8.86 -10.18
C GLY A 89 8.53 8.42 -8.73
N ILE A 90 7.26 8.27 -8.40
CA ILE A 90 6.81 7.79 -7.09
C ILE A 90 5.94 6.55 -7.24
N ILE A 91 6.16 5.57 -6.39
CA ILE A 91 5.23 4.46 -6.14
C ILE A 91 4.60 4.74 -4.77
N LEU A 92 3.28 4.90 -4.76
CA LEU A 92 2.51 5.18 -3.56
C LEU A 92 1.68 3.94 -3.19
N ILE A 93 2.06 3.26 -2.09
CA ILE A 93 1.23 2.20 -1.50
C ILE A 93 0.24 2.90 -0.57
N ALA A 94 -0.94 3.18 -1.11
CA ALA A 94 -1.92 4.06 -0.47
C ALA A 94 -2.91 3.28 0.40
N THR A 95 -3.45 3.96 1.43
CA THR A 95 -4.54 3.47 2.26
C THR A 95 -5.82 4.29 2.08
N VAL A 96 -5.73 5.61 2.14
CA VAL A 96 -6.89 6.52 2.03
C VAL A 96 -6.56 7.69 1.12
N PHE A 97 -7.46 8.05 0.20
CA PHE A 97 -7.34 9.23 -0.64
C PHE A 97 -8.25 10.36 -0.19
N THR A 98 -7.73 11.29 0.60
CA THR A 98 -8.44 12.51 0.96
C THR A 98 -8.50 13.51 -0.22
N LYS A 99 -9.32 14.57 -0.07
CA LYS A 99 -9.35 15.66 -1.06
C LYS A 99 -7.97 16.33 -1.22
N GLN A 100 -7.19 16.38 -0.13
CA GLN A 100 -5.83 16.95 -0.17
C GLN A 100 -4.87 16.07 -0.97
N HIS A 101 -4.95 14.74 -0.83
CA HIS A 101 -4.17 13.79 -1.66
C HIS A 101 -4.50 13.99 -3.14
N LYS A 102 -5.79 13.98 -3.50
CA LYS A 102 -6.23 14.14 -4.90
C LYS A 102 -5.74 15.47 -5.51
N LYS A 103 -5.78 16.56 -4.74
CA LYS A 103 -5.26 17.85 -5.17
C LYS A 103 -3.74 17.83 -5.34
N LEU A 104 -3.00 17.38 -4.34
CA LEU A 104 -1.54 17.33 -4.39
C LEU A 104 -1.03 16.44 -5.53
N LEU A 105 -1.62 15.26 -5.71
CA LEU A 105 -1.25 14.34 -6.80
C LEU A 105 -1.39 14.99 -8.18
N GLN A 106 -2.40 15.86 -8.39
CA GLN A 106 -2.57 16.62 -9.63
C GLN A 106 -1.52 17.72 -9.83
N GLU A 107 -0.95 18.24 -8.74
CA GLU A 107 0.07 19.29 -8.75
C GLU A 107 1.49 18.72 -8.93
N LEU A 108 1.68 17.42 -8.74
CA LEU A 108 2.99 16.77 -8.93
C LEU A 108 3.39 16.79 -10.40
N SER A 109 4.65 17.16 -10.65
CA SER A 109 5.26 17.18 -12.00
C SER A 109 5.93 15.87 -12.40
N ILE A 110 5.94 14.87 -11.49
CA ILE A 110 6.56 13.56 -11.68
C ILE A 110 5.50 12.46 -11.73
N PRO A 111 5.72 11.37 -12.48
CA PRO A 111 4.76 10.27 -12.56
C PRO A 111 4.57 9.58 -11.22
N VAL A 112 3.32 9.22 -10.94
CA VAL A 112 2.93 8.45 -9.75
C VAL A 112 2.20 7.19 -10.17
N VAL A 113 2.61 6.06 -9.61
CA VAL A 113 1.91 4.77 -9.68
C VAL A 113 1.34 4.47 -8.31
N ILE A 114 0.08 4.06 -8.26
CA ILE A 114 -0.63 3.73 -7.04
C ILE A 114 -0.69 2.22 -6.88
N VAL A 115 -0.40 1.73 -5.69
CA VAL A 115 -0.49 0.31 -5.33
C VAL A 115 -1.47 0.14 -4.16
N GLY A 116 -2.26 -0.92 -4.22
CA GLY A 116 -3.23 -1.29 -3.19
C GLY A 116 -4.63 -0.69 -3.39
N GLN A 117 -4.77 0.40 -4.15
CA GLN A 117 -6.06 1.06 -4.36
C GLN A 117 -6.23 1.58 -5.79
N TYR A 118 -7.48 1.82 -6.18
CA TYR A 118 -7.83 2.47 -7.44
C TYR A 118 -7.99 3.97 -7.26
N LEU A 119 -7.35 4.76 -8.12
CA LEU A 119 -7.59 6.19 -8.24
C LEU A 119 -7.72 6.57 -9.72
N LYS A 120 -8.87 7.09 -10.11
CA LYS A 120 -9.14 7.51 -11.49
C LYS A 120 -8.11 8.53 -11.98
N GLY A 121 -7.52 8.26 -13.15
CA GLY A 121 -6.52 9.14 -13.79
C GLY A 121 -5.08 8.77 -13.49
N TYR A 122 -4.83 7.72 -12.73
CA TYR A 122 -3.50 7.20 -12.40
C TYR A 122 -3.34 5.75 -12.85
N SER A 123 -2.09 5.33 -13.03
CA SER A 123 -1.76 3.91 -13.16
C SER A 123 -1.87 3.26 -11.79
N CYS A 124 -2.75 2.26 -11.67
CA CYS A 124 -3.04 1.60 -10.39
C CYS A 124 -2.83 0.10 -10.52
N ILE A 125 -2.27 -0.49 -9.47
CA ILE A 125 -2.16 -1.95 -9.27
C ILE A 125 -2.86 -2.26 -7.95
N TYR A 126 -3.93 -3.02 -7.98
CA TYR A 126 -4.75 -3.32 -6.80
C TYR A 126 -5.41 -4.70 -6.92
N ASN A 127 -5.83 -5.25 -5.79
CA ASN A 127 -6.57 -6.49 -5.72
C ASN A 127 -8.07 -6.22 -5.86
N ASP A 128 -8.81 -7.22 -6.31
CA ASP A 128 -10.28 -7.20 -6.26
C ASP A 128 -10.75 -7.60 -4.85
N ASP A 129 -10.54 -6.71 -3.88
CA ASP A 129 -10.81 -6.93 -2.47
C ASP A 129 -12.30 -7.24 -2.19
N TYR A 130 -13.21 -6.66 -3.00
CA TYR A 130 -14.64 -6.94 -2.87
C TYR A 130 -14.96 -8.39 -3.22
N ASN A 131 -14.57 -8.86 -4.41
CA ASN A 131 -14.87 -10.23 -4.81
C ASN A 131 -14.09 -11.25 -3.99
N ALA A 132 -12.84 -10.97 -3.64
CA ALA A 132 -12.06 -11.83 -2.75
C ALA A 132 -12.74 -12.01 -1.38
N ALA A 133 -13.21 -10.93 -0.75
CA ALA A 133 -13.93 -11.00 0.51
C ALA A 133 -15.29 -11.71 0.37
N LYS A 134 -15.99 -11.47 -0.74
CA LYS A 134 -17.26 -12.13 -1.04
C LYS A 134 -17.09 -13.64 -1.17
N ASP A 135 -16.09 -14.07 -1.94
CA ASP A 135 -15.85 -15.48 -2.21
C ASP A 135 -15.40 -16.23 -0.94
N ILE A 136 -14.44 -15.67 -0.17
CA ILE A 136 -14.01 -16.31 1.08
C ILE A 136 -15.13 -16.35 2.13
N THR A 137 -16.02 -15.34 2.15
CA THR A 137 -17.17 -15.35 3.05
C THR A 137 -18.16 -16.45 2.66
N LYS A 138 -18.39 -16.66 1.37
CA LYS A 138 -19.23 -17.78 0.88
C LYS A 138 -18.64 -19.13 1.31
N GLU A 139 -17.33 -19.31 1.19
CA GLU A 139 -16.67 -20.53 1.69
C GLU A 139 -16.87 -20.69 3.21
N LEU A 140 -16.75 -19.62 3.95
CA LEU A 140 -16.86 -19.62 5.40
C LEU A 140 -18.25 -20.05 5.91
N ILE A 141 -19.32 -19.71 5.18
CA ILE A 141 -20.73 -19.99 5.55
C ILE A 141 -21.29 -21.26 4.90
N LYS A 142 -20.58 -21.91 3.96
CA LYS A 142 -21.03 -23.15 3.31
C LYS A 142 -21.39 -24.28 4.29
N ASP A 143 -20.66 -24.40 5.39
CA ASP A 143 -20.84 -25.46 6.37
C ASP A 143 -21.99 -25.20 7.36
N ASN A 144 -23.07 -24.56 6.89
CA ASN A 144 -24.24 -24.23 7.67
C ASN A 144 -23.96 -23.29 8.87
N ARG A 145 -22.94 -22.42 8.73
CA ARG A 145 -22.67 -21.35 9.70
C ARG A 145 -23.76 -20.29 9.59
N LYS A 146 -24.38 -19.95 10.72
CA LYS A 146 -25.54 -19.05 10.75
C LYS A 146 -25.31 -17.73 11.46
N ASN A 147 -24.20 -17.64 12.18
CA ASN A 147 -23.89 -16.47 13.00
C ASN A 147 -22.46 -15.99 12.78
N PRO A 148 -22.09 -15.62 11.55
CA PRO A 148 -20.73 -15.17 11.26
C PRO A 148 -20.45 -13.80 11.86
N GLY A 149 -19.18 -13.61 12.29
CA GLY A 149 -18.63 -12.35 12.77
C GLY A 149 -17.70 -11.72 11.76
N TYR A 150 -17.42 -10.43 11.94
CA TYR A 150 -16.54 -9.63 11.10
C TYR A 150 -15.61 -8.76 11.94
N ILE A 151 -14.31 -8.84 11.67
CA ILE A 151 -13.32 -7.88 12.16
C ILE A 151 -12.75 -7.16 10.93
N GLY A 152 -13.08 -5.90 10.81
CA GLY A 152 -12.62 -5.05 9.69
C GLY A 152 -11.73 -3.92 10.14
N VAL A 153 -11.40 -3.07 9.18
CA VAL A 153 -10.62 -1.84 9.37
C VAL A 153 -11.46 -0.62 8.98
N ASN A 154 -10.89 0.58 9.12
CA ASN A 154 -11.57 1.83 8.77
C ASN A 154 -12.16 1.77 7.35
N LEU A 155 -13.45 2.07 7.22
CA LEU A 155 -14.19 2.02 5.96
C LEU A 155 -13.79 3.12 4.95
N ASP A 156 -13.04 4.14 5.39
CA ASP A 156 -12.47 5.15 4.49
C ASP A 156 -11.36 4.56 3.59
N ASP A 157 -10.77 3.44 3.98
CA ASP A 157 -9.96 2.62 3.09
C ASP A 157 -10.88 1.92 2.09
N GLU A 158 -10.81 2.33 0.81
CA GLU A 158 -11.72 1.83 -0.22
C GLU A 158 -11.49 0.35 -0.55
N SER A 159 -10.28 -0.17 -0.37
CA SER A 159 -9.93 -1.58 -0.64
C SER A 159 -10.12 -2.46 0.59
N ALA A 160 -9.26 -2.33 1.58
CA ALA A 160 -9.26 -3.20 2.76
C ALA A 160 -10.43 -2.92 3.71
N GLY A 161 -10.93 -1.69 3.74
CA GLY A 161 -12.08 -1.28 4.54
C GLY A 161 -13.40 -1.57 3.84
N SER A 162 -13.91 -0.61 3.05
CA SER A 162 -15.25 -0.71 2.46
C SER A 162 -15.36 -1.82 1.41
N GLY A 163 -14.32 -2.09 0.62
CA GLY A 163 -14.34 -3.17 -0.37
C GLY A 163 -14.59 -4.53 0.28
N ARG A 164 -13.76 -4.91 1.23
CA ARG A 164 -13.92 -6.21 1.94
C ARG A 164 -15.20 -6.25 2.78
N TYR A 165 -15.56 -5.16 3.43
CA TYR A 165 -16.82 -5.07 4.17
C TYR A 165 -18.03 -5.33 3.28
N ASN A 166 -18.12 -4.68 2.13
CA ASN A 166 -19.24 -4.84 1.21
C ASN A 166 -19.28 -6.26 0.63
N GLY A 167 -18.13 -6.85 0.28
CA GLY A 167 -18.02 -8.24 -0.15
C GLY A 167 -18.58 -9.21 0.90
N TYR A 168 -18.18 -9.03 2.18
CA TYR A 168 -18.69 -9.81 3.30
C TYR A 168 -20.23 -9.66 3.45
N ILE A 169 -20.74 -8.43 3.48
CA ILE A 169 -22.16 -8.14 3.63
C ILE A 169 -23.00 -8.76 2.51
N ASP A 170 -22.53 -8.65 1.26
CA ASP A 170 -23.29 -9.16 0.13
C ASP A 170 -23.29 -10.69 0.08
N ALA A 171 -22.20 -11.35 0.48
CA ALA A 171 -22.18 -12.79 0.64
C ALA A 171 -23.18 -13.27 1.73
N ILE A 172 -23.21 -12.61 2.89
CA ILE A 172 -24.17 -12.90 3.97
C ILE A 172 -25.62 -12.81 3.47
N LYS A 173 -25.95 -11.72 2.75
CA LYS A 173 -27.28 -11.51 2.17
C LYS A 173 -27.67 -12.58 1.14
N GLU A 174 -26.75 -12.96 0.25
CA GLU A 174 -26.98 -13.99 -0.77
C GLU A 174 -27.37 -15.36 -0.17
N TYR A 175 -26.86 -15.65 1.03
CA TYR A 175 -27.20 -16.87 1.77
C TYR A 175 -28.42 -16.72 2.71
N GLY A 176 -29.12 -15.57 2.67
CA GLY A 176 -30.29 -15.32 3.51
C GLY A 176 -30.00 -15.27 5.00
N ILE A 177 -28.76 -14.94 5.39
CA ILE A 177 -28.36 -14.78 6.79
C ILE A 177 -28.61 -13.32 7.20
N ASP A 178 -29.22 -13.11 8.36
CA ASP A 178 -29.47 -11.78 8.87
C ASP A 178 -28.16 -11.09 9.30
N ILE A 179 -28.03 -9.83 8.90
CA ILE A 179 -26.87 -9.03 9.26
C ILE A 179 -27.00 -8.56 10.71
N ASN A 180 -26.18 -9.13 11.58
CA ASN A 180 -26.10 -8.68 12.96
C ASN A 180 -24.88 -7.74 13.14
N LYS A 181 -25.17 -6.44 13.27
CA LYS A 181 -24.10 -5.43 13.48
C LYS A 181 -23.33 -5.62 14.79
N ASN A 182 -23.92 -6.28 15.78
CA ASN A 182 -23.22 -6.58 17.03
C ASN A 182 -22.12 -7.65 16.84
N ASN A 183 -22.18 -8.41 15.74
CA ASN A 183 -21.14 -9.37 15.36
C ASN A 183 -19.98 -8.72 14.60
N MET A 184 -19.88 -7.39 14.58
CA MET A 184 -18.91 -6.67 13.78
C MET A 184 -18.09 -5.71 14.65
N LYS A 185 -16.78 -5.70 14.46
CA LYS A 185 -15.87 -4.74 15.08
C LYS A 185 -14.92 -4.16 14.03
N ILE A 186 -14.53 -2.92 14.26
CA ILE A 186 -13.51 -2.24 13.48
C ILE A 186 -12.26 -2.16 14.35
N ALA A 187 -11.16 -2.66 13.82
CA ALA A 187 -9.83 -2.66 14.43
C ALA A 187 -8.90 -1.67 13.72
N LYS A 188 -7.87 -1.22 14.41
CA LYS A 188 -6.71 -0.62 13.76
C LYS A 188 -5.99 -1.70 12.94
N PHE A 189 -5.31 -1.30 11.88
CA PHE A 189 -4.64 -2.24 10.97
C PHE A 189 -3.34 -2.81 11.59
N ASN A 190 -3.47 -3.48 12.75
CA ASN A 190 -2.38 -4.15 13.45
C ASN A 190 -2.87 -5.39 14.22
N MET A 191 -1.94 -6.29 14.52
CA MET A 191 -2.24 -7.57 15.17
C MET A 191 -2.81 -7.42 16.58
N GLU A 192 -2.29 -6.46 17.36
CA GLU A 192 -2.70 -6.26 18.76
C GLU A 192 -4.17 -5.84 18.87
N ASP A 193 -4.57 -4.82 18.11
CA ASP A 193 -5.95 -4.33 18.12
C ASP A 193 -6.91 -5.36 17.51
N GLY A 194 -6.48 -6.08 16.45
CA GLY A 194 -7.23 -7.22 15.90
C GLY A 194 -7.51 -8.29 16.95
N TYR A 195 -6.50 -8.66 17.75
CA TYR A 195 -6.66 -9.60 18.86
C TYR A 195 -7.64 -9.08 19.92
N LEU A 196 -7.46 -7.82 20.34
CA LEU A 196 -8.34 -7.21 21.37
C LEU A 196 -9.77 -7.14 20.89
N LYS A 197 -10.03 -6.70 19.64
CA LYS A 197 -11.37 -6.62 19.06
C LYS A 197 -12.01 -7.99 18.87
N THR A 198 -11.22 -9.00 18.51
CA THR A 198 -11.72 -10.37 18.42
C THR A 198 -12.13 -10.91 19.79
N LYS A 199 -11.30 -10.70 20.81
CA LYS A 199 -11.62 -11.09 22.20
C LYS A 199 -12.88 -10.39 22.71
N GLU A 200 -13.00 -9.08 22.51
CA GLU A 200 -14.19 -8.28 22.86
C GLU A 200 -15.44 -8.84 22.15
N LEU A 201 -15.34 -9.11 20.85
CA LEU A 201 -16.43 -9.64 20.05
C LEU A 201 -16.95 -10.99 20.56
N PHE A 202 -16.07 -11.93 20.88
CA PHE A 202 -16.47 -13.25 21.39
C PHE A 202 -17.00 -13.20 22.81
N LEU A 203 -16.55 -12.26 23.64
CA LEU A 203 -17.12 -12.05 24.99
C LEU A 203 -18.54 -11.50 24.92
N GLU A 204 -18.80 -10.57 23.99
CA GLU A 204 -20.14 -9.99 23.80
C GLU A 204 -21.09 -10.94 23.07
N ASN A 205 -20.56 -11.75 22.14
CA ASN A 205 -21.34 -12.63 21.26
C ASN A 205 -20.73 -14.04 21.18
N PRO A 206 -20.90 -14.86 22.22
CA PRO A 206 -20.27 -16.20 22.30
C PRO A 206 -20.81 -17.20 21.27
N ASN A 207 -21.93 -16.89 20.62
CA ASN A 207 -22.56 -17.76 19.62
C ASN A 207 -22.02 -17.54 18.20
N ILE A 208 -21.01 -16.70 18.00
CA ILE A 208 -20.36 -16.55 16.69
C ILE A 208 -19.72 -17.88 16.32
N ASP A 209 -20.08 -18.39 15.13
CA ASP A 209 -19.68 -19.72 14.65
C ASP A 209 -18.66 -19.69 13.51
N ALA A 210 -18.37 -18.53 12.97
CA ALA A 210 -17.34 -18.24 11.98
C ALA A 210 -16.87 -16.79 12.09
N LEU A 211 -15.62 -16.50 11.70
CA LEU A 211 -15.08 -15.15 11.77
C LEU A 211 -14.33 -14.80 10.49
N PHE A 212 -14.75 -13.72 9.85
CA PHE A 212 -14.00 -13.08 8.78
C PHE A 212 -13.10 -11.98 9.38
N CYS A 213 -11.80 -11.99 9.06
CA CYS A 213 -10.85 -10.95 9.41
C CYS A 213 -10.32 -10.30 8.13
N ALA A 214 -10.55 -8.98 7.99
CA ALA A 214 -10.20 -8.20 6.80
C ALA A 214 -8.70 -7.84 6.71
#